data_d25ddc34caf1a6fa072d664864098e74
#
_entry.id   d25ddc34caf1a6fa072d664864098e74
#
_cell.length_a   1.000
_cell.length_b   1.000
_cell.length_c   1.000
_cell.angle_alpha   90.00
_cell.angle_beta   90.00
_cell.angle_gamma   90.00
#
_symmetry.space_group_name_H-M   'P 1'
#
loop_
_entity.id
_entity.type
_entity.pdbx_description
1 polymer ?
#
loop_
_entity_poly.entity_id
_entity_poly.type
_entity_poly.pdbx_seq_one_letter_code
_entity_poly.pdbx_strand_id
1 'polypeptide(L)'
;MALFAVGLGPGVLYAYGRYTNKEQDIAMDFVTVNVLQLTVCLMSGFVIIPAVKVFGFDPMMGKGVMFVALPKVFESLPGGAILMILFFIALLFAGISSSISQLEVGLTFFTDKLGFNMTRKKAAVTAFFVAAIVAIPCAFNDTFFSTFDTIIGSIGYDVCALGIAILVGWKYGAAKIRENYNATCEIKWGAWVDVMYKYIFVIIMAFFSVQAIIDLF
;
A
#
# COMPACT_ATOMS: atom_id res chain seq x y z
N MET A 1 0.02 -8.59 2.41
CA MET A 1 0.33 -7.48 3.35
C MET A 1 1.59 -6.69 2.94
N ALA A 2 2.76 -7.31 2.65
CA ALA A 2 3.96 -6.57 2.24
C ALA A 2 3.76 -5.74 0.95
N LEU A 3 3.07 -6.27 -0.07
CA LEU A 3 2.73 -5.56 -1.31
C LEU A 3 1.86 -4.32 -1.06
N PHE A 4 0.91 -4.44 -0.13
CA PHE A 4 0.06 -3.34 0.29
C PHE A 4 0.86 -2.24 0.97
N ALA A 5 1.76 -2.62 1.88
CA ALA A 5 2.59 -1.70 2.64
C ALA A 5 3.54 -0.86 1.75
N VAL A 6 4.05 -1.46 0.66
CA VAL A 6 4.93 -0.78 -0.31
C VAL A 6 4.14 -0.05 -1.41
N GLY A 7 2.81 -0.25 -1.51
CA GLY A 7 1.95 0.41 -2.51
C GLY A 7 2.15 -0.09 -3.95
N LEU A 8 2.67 -1.31 -4.13
CA LEU A 8 2.95 -1.87 -5.47
C LEU A 8 1.67 -2.24 -6.23
N GLY A 9 0.67 -2.81 -5.56
CA GLY A 9 -0.52 -3.34 -6.20
C GLY A 9 -1.39 -2.30 -6.92
N PRO A 10 -1.83 -1.21 -6.25
CA PRO A 10 -2.77 -0.27 -6.84
C PRO A 10 -2.14 0.75 -7.79
N GLY A 11 -0.84 0.68 -8.05
CA GLY A 11 -0.15 1.61 -8.94
C GLY A 11 0.20 2.97 -8.32
N VAL A 12 0.19 3.08 -6.98
CA VAL A 12 0.57 4.32 -6.27
C VAL A 12 1.97 4.77 -6.65
N LEU A 13 2.94 3.85 -6.66
CA LEU A 13 4.32 4.16 -7.06
C LEU A 13 4.41 4.63 -8.52
N TYR A 14 3.57 4.08 -9.41
CA TYR A 14 3.49 4.54 -10.80
C TYR A 14 2.95 5.98 -10.89
N ALA A 15 1.90 6.29 -10.13
CA ALA A 15 1.34 7.64 -10.08
C ALA A 15 2.37 8.65 -9.55
N TYR A 16 3.08 8.31 -8.48
CA TYR A 16 4.12 9.18 -7.90
C TYR A 16 5.40 9.27 -8.74
N GLY A 17 5.74 8.23 -9.50
CA GLY A 17 6.87 8.24 -10.43
C GLY A 17 6.81 9.37 -11.47
N ARG A 18 5.62 9.93 -11.73
CA ARG A 18 5.44 11.10 -12.61
C ARG A 18 5.98 12.40 -12.01
N TYR A 19 6.15 12.46 -10.69
CA TYR A 19 6.63 13.63 -9.94
C TYR A 19 8.08 13.52 -9.51
N THR A 20 8.72 12.37 -9.77
CA THR A 20 10.12 12.12 -9.43
C THR A 20 11.07 12.86 -10.37
N ASN A 21 12.07 13.53 -9.82
CA ASN A 21 13.13 14.16 -10.60
C ASN A 21 14.04 13.12 -11.25
N LYS A 22 14.56 13.45 -12.44
CA LYS A 22 15.45 12.53 -13.19
C LYS A 22 16.81 12.26 -12.54
N GLU A 23 17.22 13.13 -11.63
CA GLU A 23 18.51 13.06 -10.92
C GLU A 23 18.41 12.33 -9.57
N GLN A 24 17.20 11.92 -9.16
CA GLN A 24 16.95 11.30 -7.87
C GLN A 24 17.41 9.83 -7.87
N ASP A 25 18.14 9.43 -6.84
CA ASP A 25 18.50 8.02 -6.61
C ASP A 25 17.30 7.26 -6.02
N ILE A 26 16.44 6.76 -6.91
CA ILE A 26 15.22 6.02 -6.56
C ILE A 26 15.54 4.76 -5.74
N ALA A 27 16.73 4.16 -5.93
CA ALA A 27 17.12 2.97 -5.20
C ALA A 27 17.37 3.27 -3.72
N MET A 28 18.14 4.31 -3.44
CA MET A 28 18.42 4.70 -2.07
C MET A 28 17.14 5.13 -1.34
N ASP A 29 16.27 5.88 -2.02
CA ASP A 29 14.96 6.26 -1.49
C ASP A 29 14.12 5.04 -1.15
N PHE A 30 14.05 4.07 -2.07
CA PHE A 30 13.28 2.84 -1.86
C PHE A 30 13.82 2.00 -0.70
N VAL A 31 15.14 1.84 -0.59
CA VAL A 31 15.77 1.12 0.53
C VAL A 31 15.48 1.84 1.85
N THR A 32 15.64 3.16 1.89
CA THR A 32 15.39 3.98 3.08
C THR A 32 13.95 3.85 3.55
N VAL A 33 12.97 3.99 2.65
CA VAL A 33 11.54 3.84 2.98
C VAL A 33 11.25 2.45 3.53
N ASN A 34 11.77 1.38 2.90
CA ASN A 34 11.53 0.01 3.36
C ASN A 34 12.17 -0.28 4.72
N VAL A 35 13.39 0.19 4.96
CA VAL A 35 14.08 0.02 6.26
C VAL A 35 13.31 0.75 7.36
N LEU A 36 12.90 1.99 7.13
CA LEU A 36 12.11 2.76 8.10
C LEU A 36 10.76 2.06 8.37
N GLN A 37 10.08 1.60 7.33
CA GLN A 37 8.80 0.90 7.47
C GLN A 37 8.96 -0.39 8.28
N LEU A 38 9.95 -1.24 7.97
CA LEU A 38 10.22 -2.46 8.73
C LEU A 38 10.53 -2.16 10.19
N THR A 39 11.33 -1.13 10.45
CA THR A 39 11.67 -0.70 11.81
C THR A 39 10.41 -0.31 12.58
N VAL A 40 9.55 0.55 12.01
CA VAL A 40 8.29 0.97 12.65
C VAL A 40 7.36 -0.21 12.88
N CYS A 41 7.22 -1.12 11.90
CA CYS A 41 6.37 -2.31 12.02
C CYS A 41 6.86 -3.24 13.15
N LEU A 42 8.16 -3.49 13.24
CA LEU A 42 8.74 -4.33 14.29
C LEU A 42 8.56 -3.69 15.68
N MET A 43 8.90 -2.41 15.81
CA MET A 43 8.74 -1.68 17.07
C MET A 43 7.27 -1.66 17.51
N SER A 44 6.34 -1.40 16.61
CA SER A 44 4.90 -1.43 16.91
C SER A 44 4.46 -2.81 17.35
N GLY A 45 4.91 -3.87 16.68
CA GLY A 45 4.60 -5.26 17.06
C GLY A 45 5.10 -5.60 18.46
N PHE A 46 6.34 -5.25 18.78
CA PHE A 46 6.94 -5.50 20.10
C PHE A 46 6.22 -4.75 21.24
N VAL A 47 5.66 -3.57 20.97
CA VAL A 47 4.94 -2.79 21.99
C VAL A 47 3.47 -3.22 22.08
N ILE A 48 2.78 -3.29 20.95
CA ILE A 48 1.34 -3.47 20.92
C ILE A 48 0.93 -4.91 21.28
N ILE A 49 1.60 -5.93 20.74
CA ILE A 49 1.18 -7.32 20.96
C ILE A 49 1.24 -7.72 22.43
N PRO A 50 2.34 -7.50 23.18
CA PRO A 50 2.37 -7.81 24.60
C PRO A 50 1.36 -6.97 25.41
N ALA A 51 1.25 -5.67 25.13
CA ALA A 51 0.32 -4.80 25.83
C ALA A 51 -1.13 -5.28 25.68
N VAL A 52 -1.57 -5.58 24.47
CA VAL A 52 -2.92 -6.08 24.17
C VAL A 52 -3.19 -7.41 24.88
N LYS A 53 -2.22 -8.33 24.89
CA LYS A 53 -2.32 -9.63 25.60
C LYS A 53 -2.44 -9.48 27.11
N VAL A 54 -1.68 -8.58 27.73
CA VAL A 54 -1.74 -8.35 29.19
C VAL A 54 -3.15 -7.89 29.60
N PHE A 55 -3.84 -7.14 28.75
CA PHE A 55 -5.22 -6.69 28.97
C PHE A 55 -6.29 -7.71 28.56
N GLY A 56 -5.90 -8.92 28.17
CA GLY A 56 -6.82 -10.01 27.82
C GLY A 56 -7.48 -9.90 26.45
N PHE A 57 -6.99 -9.02 25.58
CA PHE A 57 -7.49 -8.91 24.22
C PHE A 57 -6.72 -9.83 23.26
N ASP A 58 -7.42 -10.26 22.19
CA ASP A 58 -6.78 -11.02 21.11
C ASP A 58 -6.04 -10.06 20.17
N PRO A 59 -4.70 -10.20 19.98
CA PRO A 59 -3.96 -9.40 19.02
C PRO A 59 -4.41 -9.56 17.57
N MET A 60 -5.16 -10.63 17.25
CA MET A 60 -5.66 -10.92 15.91
C MET A 60 -7.04 -10.30 15.62
N MET A 61 -7.59 -9.51 16.53
CA MET A 61 -8.91 -8.88 16.34
C MET A 61 -8.91 -7.73 15.30
N GLY A 62 -7.87 -7.60 14.48
CA GLY A 62 -7.80 -6.66 13.38
C GLY A 62 -7.93 -5.20 13.80
N LYS A 63 -8.88 -4.46 13.19
CA LYS A 63 -9.15 -3.06 13.53
C LYS A 63 -9.55 -2.84 15.01
N GLY A 64 -10.07 -3.86 15.68
CA GLY A 64 -10.39 -3.80 17.10
C GLY A 64 -9.17 -3.55 18.00
N VAL A 65 -7.98 -3.94 17.59
CA VAL A 65 -6.75 -3.63 18.33
C VAL A 65 -6.57 -2.10 18.46
N MET A 66 -6.78 -1.35 17.38
CA MET A 66 -6.56 0.11 17.37
C MET A 66 -7.65 0.88 18.09
N PHE A 67 -8.92 0.46 17.96
CA PHE A 67 -10.08 1.24 18.43
C PHE A 67 -10.68 0.74 19.73
N VAL A 68 -10.36 -0.48 20.17
CA VAL A 68 -10.88 -1.06 21.41
C VAL A 68 -9.75 -1.38 22.40
N ALA A 69 -8.76 -2.17 21.97
CA ALA A 69 -7.71 -2.63 22.88
C ALA A 69 -6.75 -1.51 23.29
N LEU A 70 -6.21 -0.74 22.32
CA LEU A 70 -5.26 0.33 22.65
C LEU A 70 -5.82 1.45 23.53
N PRO A 71 -7.06 1.94 23.37
CA PRO A 71 -7.66 2.86 24.34
C PRO A 71 -7.65 2.33 25.77
N LYS A 72 -7.98 1.04 25.96
CA LYS A 72 -7.94 0.41 27.29
C LYS A 72 -6.52 0.33 27.87
N VAL A 73 -5.53 0.06 27.02
CA VAL A 73 -4.12 0.09 27.41
C VAL A 73 -3.73 1.50 27.85
N PHE A 74 -4.08 2.52 27.07
CA PHE A 74 -3.77 3.91 27.41
C PHE A 74 -4.45 4.37 28.70
N GLU A 75 -5.70 4.00 28.95
CA GLU A 75 -6.41 4.31 30.20
C GLU A 75 -5.64 3.86 31.45
N SER A 76 -4.87 2.79 31.37
CA SER A 76 -4.09 2.25 32.48
C SER A 76 -2.74 2.92 32.71
N LEU A 77 -2.26 3.74 31.77
CA LEU A 77 -0.95 4.38 31.83
C LEU A 77 -1.02 5.76 32.51
N PRO A 78 -0.02 6.15 33.31
CA PRO A 78 0.09 7.51 33.79
C PRO A 78 0.27 8.46 32.59
N GLY A 79 -0.63 9.46 32.46
CA GLY A 79 -0.66 10.35 31.29
C GLY A 79 -1.28 9.73 30.03
N GLY A 80 -1.95 8.59 30.15
CA GLY A 80 -2.51 7.83 29.03
C GLY A 80 -3.50 8.61 28.17
N ALA A 81 -4.24 9.57 28.76
CA ALA A 81 -5.13 10.45 28.01
C ALA A 81 -4.38 11.28 26.94
N ILE A 82 -3.19 11.81 27.28
CA ILE A 82 -2.36 12.57 26.35
C ILE A 82 -1.83 11.65 25.24
N LEU A 83 -1.34 10.46 25.61
CA LEU A 83 -0.86 9.46 24.66
C LEU A 83 -1.96 9.02 23.69
N MET A 84 -3.18 8.82 24.20
CA MET A 84 -4.34 8.47 23.37
C MET A 84 -4.68 9.56 22.36
N ILE A 85 -4.69 10.82 22.77
CA ILE A 85 -4.95 11.96 21.88
C ILE A 85 -3.87 12.02 20.79
N LEU A 86 -2.59 11.95 21.16
CA LEU A 86 -1.48 11.97 20.22
C LEU A 86 -1.54 10.80 19.24
N PHE A 87 -1.86 9.60 19.71
CA PHE A 87 -2.02 8.42 18.89
C PHE A 87 -3.13 8.59 17.85
N PHE A 88 -4.32 9.05 18.26
CA PHE A 88 -5.44 9.21 17.32
C PHE A 88 -5.22 10.37 16.34
N ILE A 89 -4.54 11.44 16.77
CA ILE A 89 -4.12 12.52 15.86
C ILE A 89 -3.14 11.96 14.80
N ALA A 90 -2.12 11.22 15.22
CA ALA A 90 -1.17 10.59 14.30
C ALA A 90 -1.86 9.61 13.35
N LEU A 91 -2.80 8.80 13.85
CA LEU A 91 -3.60 7.87 13.07
C LEU A 91 -4.48 8.60 12.03
N LEU A 92 -5.09 9.72 12.40
CA LEU A 92 -5.88 10.57 11.51
C LEU A 92 -5.00 11.12 10.35
N PHE A 93 -3.84 11.67 10.65
CA PHE A 93 -2.93 12.16 9.62
C PHE A 93 -2.42 11.05 8.70
N ALA A 94 -2.09 9.88 9.27
CA ALA A 94 -1.70 8.70 8.48
C ALA A 94 -2.84 8.25 7.55
N GLY A 95 -4.08 8.22 8.05
CA GLY A 95 -5.26 7.89 7.25
C GLY A 95 -5.51 8.88 6.12
N ILE A 96 -5.43 10.18 6.38
CA ILE A 96 -5.62 11.23 5.37
C ILE A 96 -4.54 11.14 4.29
N SER A 97 -3.26 11.02 4.66
CA SER A 97 -2.15 10.92 3.70
C SER A 97 -2.28 9.69 2.80
N SER A 98 -2.65 8.54 3.38
CA SER A 98 -2.89 7.31 2.62
C SER A 98 -4.08 7.45 1.66
N SER A 99 -5.18 8.08 2.10
CA SER A 99 -6.36 8.32 1.26
C SER A 99 -6.05 9.23 0.08
N ILE A 100 -5.25 10.28 0.29
CA ILE A 100 -4.79 11.18 -0.80
C ILE A 100 -3.97 10.39 -1.82
N SER A 101 -3.07 9.52 -1.37
CA SER A 101 -2.24 8.68 -2.23
C SER A 101 -3.07 7.73 -3.09
N GLN A 102 -4.10 7.10 -2.52
CA GLN A 102 -5.01 6.23 -3.26
C GLN A 102 -5.86 7.02 -4.28
N LEU A 103 -6.34 8.20 -3.91
CA LEU A 103 -7.08 9.07 -4.83
C LEU A 103 -6.22 9.54 -6.01
N GLU A 104 -4.92 9.75 -5.82
CA GLU A 104 -4.02 10.15 -6.91
C GLU A 104 -3.89 9.08 -8.00
N VAL A 105 -4.05 7.80 -7.66
CA VAL A 105 -4.14 6.70 -8.65
C VAL A 105 -5.37 6.89 -9.53
N GLY A 106 -6.53 7.11 -8.92
CA GLY A 106 -7.76 7.40 -9.65
C GLY A 106 -7.67 8.66 -10.51
N LEU A 107 -7.08 9.73 -9.95
CA LEU A 107 -6.80 10.97 -10.66
C LEU A 107 -5.95 10.73 -11.92
N THR A 108 -4.88 9.96 -11.77
CA THR A 108 -3.98 9.62 -12.88
C THR A 108 -4.76 8.91 -14.00
N PHE A 109 -5.60 7.94 -13.66
CA PHE A 109 -6.44 7.22 -14.61
C PHE A 109 -7.41 8.15 -15.35
N PHE A 110 -8.14 9.02 -14.63
CA PHE A 110 -9.12 9.94 -15.22
C PHE A 110 -8.47 11.06 -16.04
N THR A 111 -7.25 11.46 -15.73
CA THR A 111 -6.54 12.52 -16.47
C THR A 111 -5.71 12.02 -17.65
N ASP A 112 -5.42 10.72 -17.72
CA ASP A 112 -4.63 10.13 -18.79
C ASP A 112 -5.35 10.25 -20.15
N LYS A 113 -4.57 10.46 -21.21
CA LYS A 113 -5.09 10.56 -22.59
C LYS A 113 -5.69 9.25 -23.10
N LEU A 114 -5.19 8.12 -22.61
CA LEU A 114 -5.73 6.79 -22.90
C LEU A 114 -6.95 6.45 -22.05
N GLY A 115 -7.21 7.22 -20.99
CA GLY A 115 -8.40 7.13 -20.17
C GLY A 115 -9.47 8.12 -20.61
N PHE A 116 -9.96 8.92 -19.66
CA PHE A 116 -11.06 9.86 -19.91
C PHE A 116 -10.61 11.26 -20.33
N ASN A 117 -9.31 11.53 -20.32
CA ASN A 117 -8.71 12.83 -20.68
C ASN A 117 -9.38 14.03 -19.97
N MET A 118 -9.73 13.86 -18.69
CA MET A 118 -10.40 14.88 -17.90
C MET A 118 -9.41 15.93 -17.38
N THR A 119 -9.90 17.14 -17.14
CA THR A 119 -9.11 18.14 -16.39
C THR A 119 -8.93 17.68 -14.94
N ARG A 120 -7.79 18.01 -14.30
CA ARG A 120 -7.46 17.57 -12.94
C ARG A 120 -8.58 17.84 -11.92
N LYS A 121 -9.25 19.01 -12.03
CA LYS A 121 -10.36 19.35 -11.13
C LYS A 121 -11.57 18.41 -11.31
N LYS A 122 -11.97 18.15 -12.55
CA LYS A 122 -13.07 17.21 -12.83
C LYS A 122 -12.71 15.80 -12.38
N ALA A 123 -11.49 15.34 -12.67
CA ALA A 123 -10.99 14.03 -12.25
C ALA A 123 -11.02 13.87 -10.72
N ALA A 124 -10.59 14.89 -9.96
CA ALA A 124 -10.61 14.85 -8.50
C ALA A 124 -12.04 14.73 -7.94
N VAL A 125 -12.98 15.52 -8.46
CA VAL A 125 -14.38 15.45 -8.06
C VAL A 125 -14.99 14.09 -8.40
N THR A 126 -14.72 13.56 -9.59
CA THR A 126 -15.21 12.25 -10.03
C THR A 126 -14.64 11.12 -9.15
N ALA A 127 -13.33 11.13 -8.91
CA ALA A 127 -12.68 10.13 -8.06
C ALA A 127 -13.23 10.17 -6.62
N PHE A 128 -13.46 11.37 -6.07
CA PHE A 128 -14.07 11.53 -4.75
C PHE A 128 -15.49 10.92 -4.70
N PHE A 129 -16.35 11.24 -5.65
CA PHE A 129 -17.71 10.69 -5.66
C PHE A 129 -17.74 9.18 -5.87
N VAL A 130 -16.90 8.64 -6.75
CA VAL A 130 -16.77 7.18 -6.94
C VAL A 130 -16.34 6.52 -5.64
N ALA A 131 -15.31 7.06 -4.97
CA ALA A 131 -14.86 6.54 -3.69
C ALA A 131 -15.94 6.64 -2.61
N ALA A 132 -16.67 7.77 -2.53
CA ALA A 132 -17.75 7.98 -1.56
C ALA A 132 -18.91 6.99 -1.75
N ILE A 133 -19.33 6.73 -3.01
CA ILE A 133 -20.40 5.76 -3.32
C ILE A 133 -20.05 4.37 -2.80
N VAL A 134 -18.79 3.96 -2.90
CA VAL A 134 -18.33 2.65 -2.38
C VAL A 134 -18.12 2.68 -0.87
N ALA A 135 -17.64 3.79 -0.33
CA ALA A 135 -17.37 3.94 1.11
C ALA A 135 -18.65 3.90 1.96
N ILE A 136 -19.77 4.45 1.46
CA ILE A 136 -21.03 4.48 2.21
C ILE A 136 -21.52 3.07 2.59
N PRO A 137 -21.70 2.11 1.66
CA PRO A 137 -22.10 0.74 2.01
C PRO A 137 -21.07 0.06 2.94
N CYS A 138 -19.77 0.30 2.73
CA CYS A 138 -18.72 -0.24 3.57
C CYS A 138 -18.80 0.27 5.02
N ALA A 139 -19.27 1.50 5.24
CA ALA A 139 -19.41 2.09 6.57
C ALA A 139 -20.60 1.51 7.37
N PHE A 140 -21.66 1.07 6.69
CA PHE A 140 -22.88 0.59 7.33
C PHE A 140 -22.98 -0.94 7.39
N ASN A 141 -22.15 -1.68 6.66
CA ASN A 141 -22.25 -3.14 6.60
C ASN A 141 -20.86 -3.78 6.64
N ASP A 142 -20.54 -4.41 7.78
CA ASP A 142 -19.26 -5.09 7.99
C ASP A 142 -19.05 -6.28 7.05
N THR A 143 -20.11 -6.99 6.65
CA THR A 143 -20.01 -8.09 5.68
C THR A 143 -19.66 -7.55 4.31
N PHE A 144 -20.29 -6.47 3.89
CA PHE A 144 -19.97 -5.82 2.62
C PHE A 144 -18.52 -5.29 2.63
N PHE A 145 -18.09 -4.66 3.72
CA PHE A 145 -16.71 -4.19 3.88
C PHE A 145 -15.72 -5.35 3.77
N SER A 146 -15.92 -6.45 4.50
CA SER A 146 -14.98 -7.59 4.49
C SER A 146 -14.93 -8.27 3.12
N THR A 147 -16.08 -8.43 2.44
CA THR A 147 -16.12 -8.98 1.09
C THR A 147 -15.40 -8.08 0.07
N PHE A 148 -15.66 -6.77 0.16
CA PHE A 148 -15.01 -5.79 -0.71
C PHE A 148 -13.49 -5.74 -0.47
N ASP A 149 -13.06 -5.75 0.80
CA ASP A 149 -11.64 -5.79 1.19
C ASP A 149 -10.95 -7.06 0.71
N THR A 150 -11.61 -8.21 0.78
CA THR A 150 -11.06 -9.47 0.25
C THR A 150 -10.92 -9.43 -1.27
N ILE A 151 -11.96 -9.01 -1.98
CA ILE A 151 -11.95 -9.03 -3.46
C ILE A 151 -11.00 -7.97 -4.02
N ILE A 152 -11.11 -6.73 -3.55
CA ILE A 152 -10.35 -5.61 -4.11
C ILE A 152 -9.03 -5.42 -3.37
N GLY A 153 -9.05 -5.47 -2.04
CA GLY A 153 -7.87 -5.23 -1.20
C GLY A 153 -6.87 -6.40 -1.20
N SER A 154 -7.30 -7.64 -1.36
CA SER A 154 -6.39 -8.79 -1.42
C SER A 154 -6.18 -9.24 -2.85
N ILE A 155 -7.20 -9.80 -3.50
CA ILE A 155 -7.09 -10.38 -4.84
C ILE A 155 -6.76 -9.31 -5.89
N GLY A 156 -7.45 -8.16 -5.84
CA GLY A 156 -7.23 -7.07 -6.77
C GLY A 156 -5.80 -6.53 -6.74
N TYR A 157 -5.23 -6.38 -5.54
CA TYR A 157 -3.83 -5.95 -5.37
C TYR A 157 -2.84 -6.94 -5.98
N ASP A 158 -3.00 -8.25 -5.73
CA ASP A 158 -2.09 -9.26 -6.23
C ASP A 158 -2.17 -9.41 -7.75
N VAL A 159 -3.39 -9.37 -8.32
CA VAL A 159 -3.60 -9.40 -9.78
C VAL A 159 -3.01 -8.15 -10.46
N CYS A 160 -3.19 -6.96 -9.87
CA CYS A 160 -2.58 -5.73 -10.39
C CYS A 160 -1.05 -5.79 -10.31
N ALA A 161 -0.49 -6.30 -9.21
CA ALA A 161 0.96 -6.47 -9.06
C ALA A 161 1.52 -7.46 -10.09
N LEU A 162 0.82 -8.57 -10.35
CA LEU A 162 1.15 -9.51 -11.42
C LEU A 162 1.12 -8.83 -12.80
N GLY A 163 0.08 -8.06 -13.09
CA GLY A 163 -0.03 -7.29 -14.33
C GLY A 163 1.14 -6.32 -14.54
N ILE A 164 1.52 -5.59 -13.49
CA ILE A 164 2.68 -4.68 -13.50
C ILE A 164 3.97 -5.48 -13.72
N ALA A 165 4.18 -6.61 -13.04
CA ALA A 165 5.36 -7.44 -13.19
C ALA A 165 5.52 -7.95 -14.64
N ILE A 166 4.43 -8.37 -15.28
CA ILE A 166 4.42 -8.79 -16.69
C ILE A 166 4.74 -7.61 -17.61
N LEU A 167 4.09 -6.46 -17.42
CA LEU A 167 4.35 -5.27 -18.24
C LEU A 167 5.80 -4.81 -18.15
N VAL A 168 6.34 -4.76 -16.93
CA VAL A 168 7.71 -4.33 -16.64
C VAL A 168 8.72 -5.33 -17.18
N GLY A 169 8.54 -6.62 -16.89
CA GLY A 169 9.50 -7.66 -17.28
C GLY A 169 9.53 -7.96 -18.79
N TRP A 170 8.36 -7.91 -19.45
CA TRP A 170 8.22 -8.41 -20.82
C TRP A 170 7.96 -7.31 -21.86
N LYS A 171 7.01 -6.39 -21.59
CA LYS A 171 6.62 -5.38 -22.58
C LYS A 171 7.56 -4.19 -22.57
N TYR A 172 7.89 -3.65 -21.40
CA TYR A 172 8.86 -2.54 -21.30
C TYR A 172 10.30 -3.04 -21.50
N GLY A 173 10.60 -4.20 -20.94
CA GLY A 173 11.88 -4.89 -21.03
C GLY A 173 12.78 -4.65 -19.81
N ALA A 174 13.11 -5.73 -19.11
CA ALA A 174 13.93 -5.69 -17.90
C ALA A 174 15.31 -5.03 -18.13
N ALA A 175 15.96 -5.31 -19.26
CA ALA A 175 17.23 -4.71 -19.60
C ALA A 175 17.17 -3.18 -19.70
N LYS A 176 16.09 -2.64 -20.28
CA LYS A 176 15.90 -1.18 -20.39
C LYS A 176 15.70 -0.53 -19.04
N ILE A 177 15.02 -1.22 -18.11
CA ILE A 177 14.86 -0.74 -16.73
C ILE A 177 16.21 -0.70 -16.05
N ARG A 178 17.02 -1.77 -16.16
CA ARG A 178 18.36 -1.83 -15.61
C ARG A 178 19.27 -0.74 -16.16
N GLU A 179 19.22 -0.47 -17.46
CA GLU A 179 19.98 0.61 -18.09
C GLU A 179 19.58 1.99 -17.54
N ASN A 180 18.28 2.27 -17.48
CA ASN A 180 17.77 3.53 -16.93
C ASN A 180 18.14 3.69 -15.44
N TYR A 181 18.01 2.61 -14.64
CA TYR A 181 18.41 2.59 -13.25
C TYR A 181 19.92 2.86 -13.11
N ASN A 182 20.73 2.16 -13.87
CA ASN A 182 22.20 2.31 -13.83
C ASN A 182 22.68 3.69 -14.33
N ALA A 183 21.85 4.44 -15.03
CA ALA A 183 22.18 5.80 -15.45
C ALA A 183 22.08 6.82 -14.30
N THR A 184 21.20 6.57 -13.32
CA THR A 184 20.87 7.54 -12.26
C THR A 184 21.31 7.12 -10.87
N CYS A 185 21.42 5.82 -10.59
CA CYS A 185 21.72 5.30 -9.26
C CYS A 185 23.22 5.00 -9.06
N GLU A 186 23.72 5.22 -7.84
CA GLU A 186 25.12 4.92 -7.51
C GLU A 186 25.42 3.42 -7.51
N ILE A 187 24.49 2.61 -6.96
CA ILE A 187 24.63 1.15 -6.92
C ILE A 187 24.19 0.57 -8.25
N LYS A 188 25.11 0.01 -9.02
CA LYS A 188 24.82 -0.57 -10.34
C LYS A 188 24.24 -1.98 -10.25
N TRP A 189 23.19 -2.23 -11.00
CA TRP A 189 22.58 -3.55 -11.13
C TRP A 189 23.24 -4.38 -12.22
N GLY A 190 23.54 -5.64 -11.90
CA GLY A 190 24.04 -6.62 -12.87
C GLY A 190 22.91 -7.24 -13.70
N ALA A 191 23.29 -8.01 -14.73
CA ALA A 191 22.36 -8.69 -15.65
C ALA A 191 21.42 -9.71 -14.97
N TRP A 192 21.75 -10.19 -13.76
CA TRP A 192 20.91 -11.09 -12.99
C TRP A 192 19.53 -10.47 -12.65
N VAL A 193 19.46 -9.14 -12.56
CA VAL A 193 18.21 -8.40 -12.30
C VAL A 193 17.22 -8.58 -13.45
N ASP A 194 17.70 -8.71 -14.68
CA ASP A 194 16.83 -8.95 -15.84
C ASP A 194 16.06 -10.26 -15.73
N VAL A 195 16.72 -11.31 -15.19
CA VAL A 195 16.10 -12.60 -14.93
C VAL A 195 15.09 -12.51 -13.79
N MET A 196 15.42 -11.74 -12.73
CA MET A 196 14.51 -11.52 -11.61
C MET A 196 13.22 -10.85 -12.05
N TYR A 197 13.30 -9.73 -12.79
CA TYR A 197 12.12 -9.02 -13.28
C TYR A 197 11.30 -9.82 -14.28
N LYS A 198 11.96 -10.60 -15.14
CA LYS A 198 11.31 -11.32 -16.22
C LYS A 198 10.63 -12.60 -15.78
N TYR A 199 11.20 -13.31 -14.79
CA TYR A 199 10.71 -14.64 -14.39
C TYR A 199 10.37 -14.72 -12.91
N ILE A 200 11.28 -14.37 -12.01
CA ILE A 200 11.14 -14.64 -10.58
C ILE A 200 9.97 -13.84 -10.01
N PHE A 201 9.91 -12.54 -10.25
CA PHE A 201 8.81 -11.71 -9.76
C PHE A 201 7.47 -12.12 -10.35
N VAL A 202 7.41 -12.46 -11.64
CA VAL A 202 6.18 -12.91 -12.29
C VAL A 202 5.68 -14.22 -11.67
N ILE A 203 6.58 -15.20 -11.43
CA ILE A 203 6.22 -16.48 -10.82
C ILE A 203 5.73 -16.26 -9.37
N ILE A 204 6.44 -15.46 -8.59
CA ILE A 204 6.05 -15.15 -7.21
C ILE A 204 4.68 -14.46 -7.17
N MET A 205 4.45 -13.45 -8.01
CA MET A 205 3.17 -12.74 -8.06
C MET A 205 2.03 -13.65 -8.56
N ALA A 206 2.30 -14.52 -9.54
CA ALA A 206 1.32 -15.49 -9.99
C ALA A 206 0.94 -16.47 -8.88
N PHE A 207 1.93 -16.96 -8.11
CA PHE A 207 1.68 -17.84 -6.96
C PHE A 207 0.79 -17.16 -5.91
N PHE A 208 1.10 -15.93 -5.50
CA PHE A 208 0.28 -15.19 -4.54
C PHE A 208 -1.12 -14.88 -5.06
N SER A 209 -1.26 -14.52 -6.35
CA SER A 209 -2.57 -14.27 -6.97
C SER A 209 -3.44 -15.53 -6.98
N VAL A 210 -2.85 -16.69 -7.29
CA VAL A 210 -3.57 -17.98 -7.26
C VAL A 210 -3.96 -18.35 -5.83
N GLN A 211 -3.06 -18.17 -4.87
CA GLN A 211 -3.35 -18.46 -3.47
C GLN A 211 -4.47 -17.55 -2.93
N ALA A 212 -4.43 -16.25 -3.22
CA ALA A 212 -5.49 -15.31 -2.82
C ALA A 212 -6.87 -15.68 -3.40
N ILE A 213 -6.91 -16.27 -4.60
CA ILE A 213 -8.15 -16.78 -5.19
C ILE A 213 -8.61 -18.05 -4.50
N ILE A 214 -7.69 -18.97 -4.18
CA ILE A 214 -8.02 -20.23 -3.48
C ILE A 214 -8.55 -19.94 -2.07
N ASP A 215 -7.98 -18.99 -1.37
CA ASP A 215 -8.39 -18.61 -0.01
C ASP A 215 -9.80 -17.94 0.03
N LEU A 216 -10.36 -17.60 -1.14
CA LEU A 216 -11.73 -17.08 -1.25
C LEU A 216 -12.80 -18.19 -1.22
N PHE A 217 -12.45 -19.41 -1.59
CA PHE A 217 -13.35 -20.57 -1.68
C PHE A 217 -13.11 -21.58 -0.59
#